data_e67ad0d62879b000b9040feaa0e78aa4
#
_entry.id   e67ad0d62879b000b9040feaa0e78aa4
#
_cell.length_a   1.000
_cell.length_b   1.000
_cell.length_c   1.000
_cell.angle_alpha   90.00
_cell.angle_beta   90.00
_cell.angle_gamma   90.00
#
_symmetry.space_group_name_H-M   'P 1'
#
loop_
_entity.id
_entity.type
_entity.pdbx_description
1 polymer ?
#
loop_
_entity_poly.entity_id
_entity_poly.type
_entity_poly.pdbx_seq_one_letter_code
_entity_poly.pdbx_strand_id
1 'polypeptide(L)'
;MGRLRDTGYLLFLTMTPFDTFDLNRPVDAVPSPLPVWDPQAIERLVGANQAMQHRLLTRFVVTAADTLAGIEAAHAGADLPELMRLAHSLKSAARSVGAMALGEQCFALESAARAADWAQCQRLAPTLTDLFSKSRSLIEARLQGTA
;
A
#
# COMPACT_ATOMS: atom_id res chain seq x y z
N MET A 1 37.75 22.36 1.53
CA MET A 1 37.24 22.06 1.47
C MET A 1 36.71 21.83 1.21
N GLY A 2 36.65 21.66 1.19
CA GLY A 2 35.68 21.40 0.94
C GLY A 2 35.37 20.95 0.78
N ARG A 3 35.57 20.93 0.83
CA ARG A 3 35.08 20.46 0.66
C ARG A 3 34.87 19.65 0.98
N LEU A 4 34.71 19.41 1.35
CA LEU A 4 34.13 18.80 1.51
C LEU A 4 34.01 18.43 1.72
N ARG A 5 34.14 18.46 1.76
CA ARG A 5 33.63 18.12 1.81
C ARG A 5 33.28 17.57 1.64
N ASP A 6 33.53 17.51 1.77
CA ASP A 6 32.89 16.96 1.51
C ASP A 6 32.73 16.20 1.58
N THR A 7 33.23 16.17 1.97
CA THR A 7 32.67 15.47 2.02
C THR A 7 32.24 14.86 2.47
N GLY A 8 32.50 14.68 2.57
CA GLY A 8 31.63 14.22 2.91
C GLY A 8 31.20 13.97 3.17
N TYR A 9 30.97 13.86 3.45
CA TYR A 9 30.06 13.67 3.36
C TYR A 9 29.57 13.21 2.97
N LEU A 10 30.23 13.41 2.98
CA LEU A 10 29.52 13.01 2.39
C LEU A 10 29.28 12.10 2.25
N LEU A 11 29.56 11.92 2.46
CA LEU A 11 29.00 11.06 2.36
C LEU A 11 28.50 10.51 2.57
N PHE A 12 28.30 10.42 2.84
CA PHE A 12 27.36 9.99 2.85
C PHE A 12 26.90 9.78 2.52
N LEU A 13 27.15 10.06 2.55
CA LEU A 13 26.45 9.93 2.17
C LEU A 13 26.38 9.26 1.48
N THR A 14 26.51 9.11 1.24
CA THR A 14 26.19 8.54 0.55
C THR A 14 25.63 7.55 0.45
N MET A 15 25.41 7.43 0.60
CA MET A 15 24.74 6.72 0.57
C MET A 15 23.80 6.27 0.17
N THR A 16 23.42 6.42 0.36
CA THR A 16 22.32 6.00 -0.03
C THR A 16 21.71 6.64 -1.05
N PRO A 17 21.48 6.10 -2.02
CA PRO A 17 20.98 6.68 -3.14
C PRO A 17 19.65 7.24 -2.97
N PHE A 18 18.75 6.55 -2.53
CA PHE A 18 17.53 7.11 -2.44
C PHE A 18 17.55 8.17 -1.47
N ASP A 19 18.50 8.14 -0.75
CA ASP A 19 18.50 9.05 0.21
C ASP A 19 19.01 10.31 -0.17
N THR A 20 19.33 10.54 -1.33
CA THR A 20 19.44 11.89 -1.70
C THR A 20 18.07 12.37 -1.82
N PHE A 21 17.43 12.47 -0.78
CA PHE A 21 16.09 12.94 -0.72
C PHE A 21 16.04 14.40 -1.08
N ASP A 22 15.22 14.74 -2.05
CA ASP A 22 15.11 16.12 -2.51
C ASP A 22 14.03 16.82 -1.69
N LEU A 23 14.49 17.63 -0.75
CA LEU A 23 13.58 18.33 0.14
C LEU A 23 12.82 19.44 -0.58
N ASN A 24 13.26 19.86 -1.75
CA ASN A 24 12.55 20.89 -2.48
C ASN A 24 11.46 20.36 -3.37
N ARG A 25 11.33 19.07 -3.44
CA ARG A 25 10.33 18.48 -4.29
C ARG A 25 8.97 18.58 -3.65
N PRO A 26 7.95 19.09 -4.35
CA PRO A 26 6.61 19.16 -3.76
C PRO A 26 6.10 17.77 -3.44
N VAL A 27 5.51 17.63 -2.26
CA VAL A 27 5.08 16.32 -1.80
C VAL A 27 4.00 15.74 -2.69
N ASP A 28 3.07 16.58 -3.10
CA ASP A 28 1.96 16.14 -3.92
C ASP A 28 2.37 15.88 -5.37
N ALA A 29 3.54 16.33 -5.77
CA ALA A 29 4.03 16.08 -7.11
C ALA A 29 4.90 14.83 -7.17
N VAL A 30 5.21 14.20 -6.04
CA VAL A 30 6.04 13.00 -6.02
C VAL A 30 5.19 11.82 -6.43
N PRO A 31 5.50 11.19 -7.56
CA PRO A 31 4.72 10.01 -7.95
C PRO A 31 5.01 8.87 -6.98
N SER A 32 4.00 8.09 -6.71
CA SER A 32 4.20 6.90 -5.92
C SER A 32 5.08 5.95 -6.69
N PRO A 33 6.12 5.39 -6.06
CA PRO A 33 6.96 4.41 -6.74
C PRO A 33 6.26 3.07 -6.86
N LEU A 34 5.13 2.88 -6.17
CA LEU A 34 4.47 1.60 -6.15
C LEU A 34 3.27 1.58 -7.07
N PRO A 35 3.10 0.52 -7.85
CA PRO A 35 1.94 0.44 -8.73
C PRO A 35 0.65 0.26 -7.97
N VAL A 36 -0.44 0.73 -8.56
CA VAL A 36 -1.76 0.46 -8.04
C VAL A 36 -2.00 -1.04 -8.04
N TRP A 37 -1.63 -1.72 -9.11
CA TRP A 37 -1.72 -3.17 -9.18
C TRP A 37 -0.64 -3.72 -10.10
N ASP A 38 0.11 -4.70 -9.61
CA ASP A 38 1.13 -5.40 -10.37
C ASP A 38 0.59 -6.79 -10.70
N PRO A 39 0.18 -7.02 -11.96
CA PRO A 39 -0.41 -8.32 -12.30
C PRO A 39 0.57 -9.47 -12.23
N GLN A 40 1.88 -9.21 -12.24
CA GLN A 40 2.86 -10.28 -12.16
C GLN A 40 3.00 -10.84 -10.75
N ALA A 41 2.52 -10.12 -9.75
CA ALA A 41 2.63 -10.59 -8.37
C ALA A 41 1.88 -11.90 -8.16
N ILE A 42 0.68 -12.01 -8.74
CA ILE A 42 -0.09 -13.24 -8.57
C ILE A 42 0.58 -14.41 -9.29
N GLU A 43 1.25 -14.14 -10.40
CA GLU A 43 1.99 -15.18 -11.10
C GLU A 43 3.19 -15.65 -10.28
N ARG A 44 3.87 -14.72 -9.61
CA ARG A 44 4.97 -15.10 -8.71
C ARG A 44 4.47 -15.93 -7.54
N LEU A 45 3.24 -15.73 -7.14
CA LEU A 45 2.67 -16.43 -5.99
C LEU A 45 2.23 -17.84 -6.33
N VAL A 46 1.53 -18.03 -7.46
CA VAL A 46 0.93 -19.33 -7.78
C VAL A 46 1.33 -19.84 -9.17
N GLY A 47 2.29 -19.20 -9.82
CA GLY A 47 2.74 -19.65 -11.15
C GLY A 47 1.73 -19.34 -12.22
N ALA A 48 1.84 -20.06 -13.33
CA ALA A 48 1.03 -19.80 -14.53
C ALA A 48 -0.36 -20.41 -14.47
N ASN A 49 -0.76 -20.94 -13.33
CA ASN A 49 -2.06 -21.58 -13.19
C ASN A 49 -3.15 -20.51 -13.18
N GLN A 50 -3.77 -20.28 -14.34
CA GLN A 50 -4.74 -19.21 -14.50
C GLN A 50 -6.00 -19.42 -13.65
N ALA A 51 -6.42 -20.66 -13.48
CA ALA A 51 -7.59 -20.94 -12.64
C ALA A 51 -7.32 -20.54 -11.19
N MET A 52 -6.13 -20.83 -10.70
CA MET A 52 -5.76 -20.44 -9.34
C MET A 52 -5.61 -18.94 -9.21
N GLN A 53 -4.98 -18.28 -10.20
CA GLN A 53 -4.87 -16.83 -10.21
C GLN A 53 -6.25 -16.18 -10.17
N HIS A 54 -7.16 -16.65 -11.00
CA HIS A 54 -8.51 -16.11 -11.06
C HIS A 54 -9.20 -16.26 -9.70
N ARG A 55 -9.07 -17.44 -9.10
CA ARG A 55 -9.73 -17.71 -7.82
C ARG A 55 -9.19 -16.79 -6.71
N LEU A 56 -7.88 -16.62 -6.66
CA LEU A 56 -7.28 -15.78 -5.62
C LEU A 56 -7.60 -14.31 -5.81
N LEU A 57 -7.61 -13.84 -7.04
CA LEU A 57 -7.95 -12.44 -7.31
C LEU A 57 -9.42 -12.17 -6.99
N THR A 58 -10.30 -13.08 -7.35
CA THR A 58 -11.73 -12.93 -7.03
C THR A 58 -11.93 -12.90 -5.52
N ARG A 59 -11.25 -13.81 -4.81
CA ARG A 59 -11.36 -13.84 -3.37
C ARG A 59 -10.82 -12.57 -2.73
N PHE A 60 -9.71 -12.05 -3.27
CA PHE A 60 -9.14 -10.80 -2.75
C PHE A 60 -10.15 -9.66 -2.84
N VAL A 61 -10.81 -9.52 -3.99
CA VAL A 61 -11.77 -8.41 -4.18
C VAL A 61 -12.87 -8.48 -3.12
N VAL A 62 -13.39 -9.68 -2.85
CA VAL A 62 -14.47 -9.85 -1.88
C VAL A 62 -13.98 -9.59 -0.46
N THR A 63 -12.87 -10.24 -0.07
CA THR A 63 -12.41 -10.12 1.32
C THR A 63 -11.85 -8.75 1.62
N ALA A 64 -11.23 -8.09 0.64
CA ALA A 64 -10.73 -6.74 0.85
C ALA A 64 -11.88 -5.75 1.05
N ALA A 65 -12.98 -5.93 0.31
CA ALA A 65 -14.15 -5.06 0.50
C ALA A 65 -14.70 -5.23 1.92
N ASP A 66 -14.77 -6.46 2.41
CA ASP A 66 -15.24 -6.71 3.76
C ASP A 66 -14.30 -6.10 4.81
N THR A 67 -13.00 -6.24 4.60
CA THR A 67 -12.02 -5.68 5.53
C THR A 67 -12.10 -4.15 5.56
N LEU A 68 -12.29 -3.53 4.39
CA LEU A 68 -12.45 -2.08 4.34
C LEU A 68 -13.69 -1.61 5.08
N ALA A 69 -14.80 -2.35 4.95
CA ALA A 69 -15.99 -2.02 5.72
C ALA A 69 -15.69 -2.07 7.22
N GLY A 70 -14.91 -3.06 7.64
CA GLY A 70 -14.48 -3.15 9.04
C GLY A 70 -13.59 -1.98 9.45
N ILE A 71 -12.69 -1.56 8.55
CA ILE A 71 -11.84 -0.40 8.82
C ILE A 71 -12.68 0.87 8.98
N GLU A 72 -13.70 1.05 8.14
CA GLU A 72 -14.58 2.20 8.24
C GLU A 72 -15.32 2.19 9.58
N ALA A 73 -15.81 1.03 9.99
CA ALA A 73 -16.50 0.91 11.26
C ALA A 73 -15.57 1.18 12.45
N ALA A 74 -14.36 0.62 12.41
CA ALA A 74 -13.38 0.84 13.47
C ALA A 74 -12.96 2.31 13.53
N HIS A 75 -12.82 2.95 12.36
CA HIS A 75 -12.50 4.37 12.30
C HIS A 75 -13.63 5.21 12.91
N ALA A 76 -14.88 4.89 12.56
CA ALA A 76 -16.03 5.61 13.11
C ALA A 76 -16.11 5.45 14.63
N GLY A 77 -15.71 4.29 15.15
CA GLY A 77 -15.74 4.03 16.58
C GLY A 77 -14.45 4.38 17.30
N ALA A 78 -13.48 4.95 16.62
CA ALA A 78 -12.17 5.29 17.18
C ALA A 78 -11.51 4.09 17.85
N ASP A 79 -11.66 2.91 17.25
CA ASP A 79 -11.14 1.66 17.81
C ASP A 79 -9.76 1.41 17.20
N LEU A 80 -8.73 1.95 17.84
CA LEU A 80 -7.36 1.84 17.35
C LEU A 80 -6.84 0.41 17.26
N PRO A 81 -7.07 -0.45 18.25
CA PRO A 81 -6.60 -1.83 18.12
C PRO A 81 -7.22 -2.56 16.95
N GLU A 82 -8.51 -2.34 16.68
CA GLU A 82 -9.17 -2.98 15.55
C GLU A 82 -8.70 -2.39 14.24
N LEU A 83 -8.49 -1.07 14.18
CA LEU A 83 -7.92 -0.43 13.01
C LEU A 83 -6.57 -1.05 12.66
N MET A 84 -5.71 -1.21 13.67
CA MET A 84 -4.39 -1.77 13.48
C MET A 84 -4.47 -3.20 12.94
N ARG A 85 -5.35 -4.00 13.53
CA ARG A 85 -5.50 -5.40 13.14
C ARG A 85 -5.99 -5.55 11.70
N LEU A 86 -7.00 -4.76 11.34
CA LEU A 86 -7.58 -4.83 10.01
C LEU A 86 -6.64 -4.26 8.95
N ALA A 87 -5.95 -3.16 9.27
CA ALA A 87 -4.97 -2.60 8.35
C ALA A 87 -3.84 -3.59 8.09
N HIS A 88 -3.40 -4.30 9.13
CA HIS A 88 -2.36 -5.33 8.96
C HIS A 88 -2.84 -6.44 8.03
N SER A 89 -4.07 -6.91 8.24
CA SER A 89 -4.63 -7.98 7.43
C SER A 89 -4.75 -7.57 5.96
N LEU A 90 -5.26 -6.37 5.72
CA LEU A 90 -5.41 -5.88 4.35
C LEU A 90 -4.06 -5.63 3.70
N LYS A 91 -3.09 -5.15 4.46
CA LYS A 91 -1.73 -4.96 3.96
C LYS A 91 -1.18 -6.26 3.38
N SER A 92 -1.28 -7.33 4.13
CA SER A 92 -0.75 -8.62 3.71
C SER A 92 -1.46 -9.14 2.47
N ALA A 93 -2.78 -9.06 2.47
CA ALA A 93 -3.57 -9.52 1.33
C ALA A 93 -3.27 -8.71 0.07
N ALA A 94 -3.19 -7.39 0.22
CA ALA A 94 -2.93 -6.50 -0.91
C ALA A 94 -1.57 -6.79 -1.54
N ARG A 95 -0.55 -6.94 -0.70
CA ARG A 95 0.79 -7.22 -1.20
C ARG A 95 0.87 -8.56 -1.92
N SER A 96 0.13 -9.55 -1.42
CA SER A 96 0.16 -10.88 -2.02
C SER A 96 -0.36 -10.88 -3.45
N VAL A 97 -1.37 -10.07 -3.76
CA VAL A 97 -1.95 -10.05 -5.10
C VAL A 97 -1.38 -8.94 -5.98
N GLY A 98 -0.50 -8.09 -5.43
CA GLY A 98 0.13 -7.04 -6.21
C GLY A 98 -0.48 -5.66 -6.09
N ALA A 99 -1.45 -5.46 -5.21
CA ALA A 99 -2.02 -4.14 -4.96
C ALA A 99 -1.08 -3.37 -4.03
N MET A 100 0.06 -2.96 -4.58
CA MET A 100 1.18 -2.50 -3.78
C MET A 100 0.93 -1.14 -3.15
N ALA A 101 0.32 -0.21 -3.90
CA ALA A 101 0.02 1.11 -3.34
C ALA A 101 -0.96 1.00 -2.18
N LEU A 102 -1.97 0.14 -2.31
CA LEU A 102 -2.91 -0.12 -1.23
C LEU A 102 -2.19 -0.72 -0.02
N GLY A 103 -1.31 -1.70 -0.27
CA GLY A 103 -0.55 -2.32 0.81
C GLY A 103 0.30 -1.32 1.57
N GLU A 104 0.93 -0.38 0.85
CA GLU A 104 1.76 0.64 1.50
C GLU A 104 0.90 1.58 2.34
N GLN A 105 -0.27 1.95 1.84
CA GLN A 105 -1.15 2.82 2.60
C GLN A 105 -1.70 2.11 3.85
N CYS A 106 -1.97 0.82 3.73
CA CYS A 106 -2.37 0.01 4.88
C CYS A 106 -1.26 -0.03 5.93
N PHE A 107 -0.02 -0.14 5.49
CA PHE A 107 1.11 -0.12 6.41
C PHE A 107 1.19 1.21 7.15
N ALA A 108 0.96 2.33 6.44
CA ALA A 108 0.96 3.64 7.08
C ALA A 108 -0.16 3.75 8.12
N LEU A 109 -1.35 3.24 7.80
CA LEU A 109 -2.46 3.25 8.74
C LEU A 109 -2.17 2.37 9.95
N GLU A 110 -1.62 1.18 9.73
CA GLU A 110 -1.25 0.28 10.79
C GLU A 110 -0.26 0.94 11.74
N SER A 111 0.74 1.61 11.18
CA SER A 111 1.77 2.29 11.97
C SER A 111 1.20 3.45 12.77
N ALA A 112 0.30 4.22 12.15
CA ALA A 112 -0.35 5.35 12.83
C ALA A 112 -1.21 4.85 13.98
N ALA A 113 -1.95 3.77 13.77
CA ALA A 113 -2.79 3.21 14.82
C ALA A 113 -1.95 2.66 15.96
N ARG A 114 -0.84 2.01 15.63
CA ARG A 114 0.07 1.48 16.65
C ARG A 114 0.65 2.61 17.50
N ALA A 115 0.93 3.76 16.87
CA ALA A 115 1.46 4.91 17.58
C ALA A 115 0.38 5.75 18.25
N ALA A 116 -0.88 5.33 18.13
CA ALA A 116 -2.03 6.07 18.64
C ALA A 116 -2.11 7.48 18.07
N ASP A 117 -1.65 7.66 16.84
CA ASP A 117 -1.70 8.93 16.13
C ASP A 117 -3.05 9.02 15.41
N TRP A 118 -4.06 9.45 16.14
CA TRP A 118 -5.42 9.48 15.62
C TRP A 118 -5.57 10.44 14.45
N ALA A 119 -4.91 11.59 14.51
CA ALA A 119 -5.00 12.57 13.43
C ALA A 119 -4.52 11.96 12.11
N GLN A 120 -3.45 11.17 12.16
CA GLN A 120 -2.93 10.51 10.96
C GLN A 120 -3.88 9.41 10.51
N CYS A 121 -4.46 8.67 11.44
CA CYS A 121 -5.45 7.65 11.10
C CYS A 121 -6.63 8.28 10.34
N GLN A 122 -7.08 9.44 10.79
CA GLN A 122 -8.19 10.13 10.15
C GLN A 122 -7.85 10.56 8.72
N ARG A 123 -6.60 10.91 8.47
CA ARG A 123 -6.19 11.29 7.13
C ARG A 123 -6.02 10.07 6.22
N LEU A 124 -5.54 8.96 6.77
CA LEU A 124 -5.19 7.80 5.95
C LEU A 124 -6.38 6.90 5.65
N ALA A 125 -7.28 6.71 6.61
CA ALA A 125 -8.35 5.73 6.43
C ALA A 125 -9.17 5.95 5.16
N PRO A 126 -9.59 7.18 4.84
CA PRO A 126 -10.40 7.38 3.62
C PRO A 126 -9.65 7.07 2.32
N THR A 127 -8.33 7.19 2.31
CA THR A 127 -7.55 6.97 1.09
C THR A 127 -7.53 5.50 0.70
N LEU A 128 -7.76 4.60 1.65
CA LEU A 128 -7.75 3.17 1.35
C LEU A 128 -8.88 2.78 0.41
N THR A 129 -10.06 3.37 0.61
CA THR A 129 -11.20 3.08 -0.25
C THR A 129 -10.92 3.47 -1.70
N ASP A 130 -10.29 4.63 -1.91
CA ASP A 130 -9.95 5.09 -3.24
C ASP A 130 -8.92 4.17 -3.90
N LEU A 131 -7.88 3.80 -3.16
CA LEU A 131 -6.85 2.91 -3.70
C LEU A 131 -7.40 1.53 -3.99
N PHE A 132 -8.28 1.02 -3.11
CA PHE A 132 -8.89 -0.27 -3.37
C PHE A 132 -9.77 -0.21 -4.61
N SER A 133 -10.54 0.86 -4.78
CA SER A 133 -11.39 1.02 -5.95
C SER A 133 -10.57 0.96 -7.23
N LYS A 134 -9.44 1.63 -7.25
CA LYS A 134 -8.54 1.61 -8.42
C LYS A 134 -7.96 0.23 -8.66
N SER A 135 -7.48 -0.43 -7.61
CA SER A 135 -6.96 -1.78 -7.72
C SER A 135 -8.02 -2.75 -8.22
N ARG A 136 -9.20 -2.64 -7.65
CA ARG A 136 -10.33 -3.50 -8.00
C ARG A 136 -10.68 -3.37 -9.47
N SER A 137 -10.73 -2.15 -10.00
CA SER A 137 -11.05 -1.95 -11.40
C SER A 137 -10.06 -2.66 -12.32
N LEU A 138 -8.78 -2.55 -12.00
CA LEU A 138 -7.75 -3.21 -12.80
C LEU A 138 -7.83 -4.72 -12.70
N ILE A 139 -8.06 -5.22 -11.50
CA ILE A 139 -8.18 -6.67 -11.27
C ILE A 139 -9.40 -7.22 -12.00
N GLU A 140 -10.54 -6.54 -11.89
CA GLU A 140 -11.77 -7.01 -12.54
C GLU A 140 -11.64 -6.97 -14.05
N ALA A 141 -10.97 -5.98 -14.61
CA ALA A 141 -10.71 -5.94 -16.04
C ALA A 141 -9.90 -7.17 -16.47
N ARG A 142 -8.90 -7.55 -15.68
CA ARG A 142 -8.11 -8.74 -15.97
C ARG A 142 -8.95 -9.99 -15.88
N LEU A 143 -9.81 -10.10 -14.85
CA LEU A 143 -10.65 -11.28 -14.68
C LEU A 143 -11.60 -11.46 -15.84
N GLN A 144 -12.16 -10.37 -16.35
CA GLN A 144 -13.06 -10.44 -17.49
C GLN A 144 -12.31 -10.81 -18.76
N GLY A 145 -11.08 -10.36 -18.91
CA GLY A 145 -10.28 -10.66 -20.08
C GLY A 145 -9.80 -12.10 -20.16
N THR A 146 -9.82 -12.80 -19.04
CA THR A 146 -9.37 -14.19 -19.00
C THR A 146 -10.53 -15.18 -18.99
N ALA A 147 -11.74 -14.68 -19.10
CA ALA A 147 -12.91 -15.54 -19.04
C ALA A 147 -13.03 -16.47 -20.25
#